data_17d903aa639c0635dc2c5cbdf650c676
#
_entry.id   17d903aa639c0635dc2c5cbdf650c676
#
_cell.length_a   1.000
_cell.length_b   1.000
_cell.length_c   1.000
_cell.angle_alpha   90.00
_cell.angle_beta   90.00
_cell.angle_gamma   90.00
#
_symmetry.space_group_name_H-M   'P 1'
#
loop_
_entity.id
_entity.type
_entity.pdbx_description
1 polymer ?
#
loop_
_entity_poly.entity_id
_entity_poly.type
_entity_poly.pdbx_seq_one_letter_code
_entity_poly.pdbx_strand_id
1 'polypeptide(L)'
;MIYQEGYVYHIKDEYFEKVRDSNLMQNKEGGTYRPTFYCLRDNKTSLLWMVPLSSRVEKFKAIHDKQVTKYGKCLTIVLGEFDGKEAAFLLQNMFPIRDYYLDHIHTRNNNPVPVKHSIHREVTTRMKKIRQLHSRGKKVVFPDIDRLEQIMLAEVKDNAADNFTKKRQSDLHFVFHKLPLLFLPYSVFLPPTPGGLLRRTYQSSVPENQYTAQIQYSVA
;
A
#
# COMPACT_ATOMS: atom_id res chain seq x y z
N MET A 1 -11.62 -6.36 -4.89
CA MET A 1 -11.65 -7.47 -3.90
C MET A 1 -11.66 -6.84 -2.52
N ILE A 2 -12.57 -7.25 -1.62
CA ILE A 2 -12.64 -6.70 -0.25
C ILE A 2 -11.82 -7.64 0.63
N TYR A 3 -10.72 -7.14 1.19
CA TYR A 3 -9.89 -7.90 2.14
C TYR A 3 -10.50 -7.79 3.54
N GLN A 4 -10.54 -8.90 4.28
CA GLN A 4 -11.17 -9.01 5.59
C GLN A 4 -10.15 -9.32 6.67
N GLU A 5 -10.27 -8.62 7.82
CA GLU A 5 -9.54 -8.97 9.03
C GLU A 5 -9.94 -10.37 9.52
N GLY A 6 -9.03 -11.05 10.19
CA GLY A 6 -9.30 -12.38 10.73
C GLY A 6 -8.98 -13.52 9.76
N TYR A 7 -8.51 -13.23 8.57
CA TYR A 7 -8.09 -14.23 7.59
C TYR A 7 -6.58 -14.20 7.34
N VAL A 8 -6.10 -15.26 6.70
CA VAL A 8 -4.69 -15.39 6.29
C VAL A 8 -4.59 -15.17 4.79
N TYR A 9 -3.55 -14.45 4.40
CA TYR A 9 -3.27 -14.10 3.00
C TYR A 9 -1.85 -14.51 2.63
N HIS A 10 -1.64 -14.71 1.34
CA HIS A 10 -0.33 -14.77 0.73
C HIS A 10 0.05 -13.37 0.24
N ILE A 11 1.33 -13.04 0.35
CA ILE A 11 1.86 -11.72 -0.01
C ILE A 11 2.62 -11.84 -1.32
N LYS A 12 2.47 -10.85 -2.20
CA LYS A 12 3.21 -10.75 -3.45
C LYS A 12 4.70 -10.53 -3.19
N ASP A 13 5.55 -11.15 -3.99
CA ASP A 13 7.01 -10.98 -3.89
C ASP A 13 7.44 -9.52 -4.07
N GLU A 14 6.68 -8.75 -4.89
CA GLU A 14 6.89 -7.30 -5.12
C GLU A 14 7.01 -6.48 -3.84
N TYR A 15 6.27 -6.83 -2.78
CA TYR A 15 6.38 -6.16 -1.49
C TYR A 15 7.79 -6.29 -0.92
N PHE A 16 8.32 -7.51 -0.88
CA PHE A 16 9.62 -7.81 -0.30
C PHE A 16 10.76 -7.23 -1.13
N GLU A 17 10.62 -7.24 -2.46
CA GLU A 17 11.55 -6.61 -3.39
C GLU A 17 11.59 -5.09 -3.22
N LYS A 18 10.44 -4.47 -2.95
CA LYS A 18 10.34 -3.04 -2.74
C LYS A 18 10.94 -2.59 -1.41
N VAL A 19 10.56 -3.25 -0.32
CA VAL A 19 10.95 -2.78 1.03
C VAL A 19 12.37 -3.18 1.41
N ARG A 20 12.89 -4.30 0.89
CA ARG A 20 14.27 -4.82 1.09
C ARG A 20 14.72 -4.74 2.55
N ASP A 21 13.90 -5.22 3.48
CA ASP A 21 14.25 -5.32 4.89
C ASP A 21 14.72 -6.74 5.21
N SER A 22 16.01 -6.87 5.56
CA SER A 22 16.63 -8.17 5.88
C SER A 22 16.09 -8.82 7.15
N ASN A 23 15.38 -8.07 8.00
CA ASN A 23 14.75 -8.57 9.21
C ASN A 23 13.32 -9.10 8.98
N LEU A 24 12.76 -8.88 7.79
CA LEU A 24 11.51 -9.54 7.39
C LEU A 24 11.73 -11.04 7.21
N MET A 25 10.73 -11.83 7.56
CA MET A 25 10.76 -13.25 7.22
C MET A 25 10.64 -13.43 5.71
N GLN A 26 11.38 -14.41 5.19
CA GLN A 26 11.29 -14.78 3.78
C GLN A 26 9.84 -15.14 3.40
N ASN A 27 9.38 -14.63 2.27
CA ASN A 27 8.04 -14.88 1.76
C ASN A 27 7.81 -16.34 1.38
N LYS A 28 8.88 -17.04 0.97
CA LYS A 28 8.87 -18.46 0.59
C LYS A 28 9.76 -19.27 1.52
N GLU A 29 9.30 -20.47 1.87
CA GLU A 29 10.05 -21.46 2.60
C GLU A 29 9.79 -22.83 1.96
N GLY A 30 10.85 -23.51 1.48
CA GLY A 30 10.73 -24.79 0.78
C GLY A 30 9.87 -24.71 -0.49
N GLY A 31 9.90 -23.59 -1.22
CA GLY A 31 9.12 -23.39 -2.43
C GLY A 31 7.65 -22.97 -2.20
N THR A 32 7.19 -22.93 -0.96
CA THR A 32 5.81 -22.57 -0.60
C THR A 32 5.76 -21.15 -0.03
N TYR A 33 4.76 -20.36 -0.44
CA TYR A 33 4.51 -19.04 0.12
C TYR A 33 4.11 -19.13 1.59
N ARG A 34 4.66 -18.22 2.40
CA ARG A 34 4.36 -18.11 3.82
C ARG A 34 2.96 -17.57 4.06
N PRO A 35 2.11 -18.28 4.82
CA PRO A 35 0.83 -17.75 5.25
C PRO A 35 1.05 -16.56 6.20
N THR A 36 0.29 -15.47 5.98
CA THR A 36 0.42 -14.25 6.76
C THR A 36 -0.95 -13.76 7.21
N PHE A 37 -1.13 -13.64 8.52
CA PHE A 37 -2.41 -13.26 9.13
C PHE A 37 -2.65 -11.76 9.01
N TYR A 38 -3.77 -11.36 8.40
CA TYR A 38 -4.26 -10.00 8.40
C TYR A 38 -4.96 -9.70 9.73
N CYS A 39 -4.26 -8.99 10.60
CA CYS A 39 -4.67 -8.79 11.99
C CYS A 39 -5.61 -7.60 12.17
N LEU A 40 -5.25 -6.43 11.63
CA LEU A 40 -6.06 -5.22 11.70
C LEU A 40 -5.69 -4.20 10.61
N ARG A 41 -6.64 -3.30 10.30
CA ARG A 41 -6.40 -2.09 9.51
C ARG A 41 -6.17 -0.90 10.44
N ASP A 42 -5.15 -0.11 10.16
CA ASP A 42 -4.95 1.15 10.85
C ASP A 42 -5.87 2.23 10.29
N ASN A 43 -6.73 2.81 11.14
CA ASN A 43 -7.73 3.79 10.70
C ASN A 43 -7.13 5.14 10.24
N LYS A 44 -5.89 5.46 10.65
CA LYS A 44 -5.23 6.70 10.29
C LYS A 44 -4.47 6.60 8.96
N THR A 45 -3.79 5.49 8.78
CA THR A 45 -2.91 5.26 7.62
C THR A 45 -3.56 4.39 6.55
N SER A 46 -4.67 3.71 6.87
CA SER A 46 -5.31 2.66 6.05
C SER A 46 -4.40 1.47 5.74
N LEU A 47 -3.22 1.39 6.35
CA LEU A 47 -2.32 0.25 6.19
C LEU A 47 -2.86 -0.97 6.92
N LEU A 48 -2.58 -2.14 6.35
CA LEU A 48 -2.93 -3.44 6.94
C LEU A 48 -1.74 -3.91 7.77
N TRP A 49 -2.00 -4.37 8.99
CA TRP A 49 -0.99 -4.96 9.85
C TRP A 49 -1.02 -6.48 9.73
N MET A 50 0.10 -7.03 9.31
CA MET A 50 0.27 -8.42 8.98
C MET A 50 1.16 -9.12 10.00
N VAL A 51 0.82 -10.38 10.33
CA VAL A 51 1.57 -11.23 11.26
C VAL A 51 1.91 -12.55 10.56
N PRO A 52 3.19 -12.83 10.26
CA PRO A 52 3.58 -14.09 9.63
C PRO A 52 3.30 -15.29 10.54
N LEU A 53 2.91 -16.41 9.93
CA LEU A 53 2.77 -17.69 10.58
C LEU A 53 4.00 -18.55 10.34
N SER A 54 4.23 -19.49 11.28
CA SER A 54 5.24 -20.52 11.14
C SER A 54 4.73 -21.87 11.62
N SER A 55 5.01 -22.91 10.84
CA SER A 55 4.76 -24.30 11.18
C SER A 55 5.86 -24.89 12.08
N ARG A 56 6.97 -24.16 12.33
CA ARG A 56 8.05 -24.59 13.23
C ARG A 56 7.67 -24.35 14.69
N VAL A 57 6.56 -24.94 15.12
CA VAL A 57 5.92 -24.65 16.42
C VAL A 57 6.87 -24.92 17.57
N GLU A 58 7.57 -26.06 17.60
CA GLU A 58 8.49 -26.43 18.69
C GLU A 58 9.60 -25.39 18.91
N LYS A 59 10.17 -24.85 17.80
CA LYS A 59 11.17 -23.78 17.88
C LYS A 59 10.61 -22.54 18.58
N PHE A 60 9.41 -22.12 18.17
CA PHE A 60 8.81 -20.88 18.70
C PHE A 60 8.20 -21.08 20.08
N LYS A 61 7.77 -22.29 20.43
CA LYS A 61 7.37 -22.68 21.78
C LYS A 61 8.53 -22.55 22.76
N ALA A 62 9.70 -23.08 22.42
CA ALA A 62 10.89 -22.93 23.26
C ALA A 62 11.25 -21.46 23.52
N ILE A 63 11.13 -20.59 22.51
CA ILE A 63 11.35 -19.14 22.65
C ILE A 63 10.25 -18.50 23.51
N HIS A 64 8.99 -18.87 23.26
CA HIS A 64 7.84 -18.42 24.04
C HIS A 64 8.01 -18.75 25.52
N ASP A 65 8.30 -20.00 25.87
CA ASP A 65 8.42 -20.47 27.24
C ASP A 65 9.60 -19.80 27.97
N LYS A 66 10.72 -19.60 27.26
CA LYS A 66 11.86 -18.83 27.79
C LYS A 66 11.47 -17.38 28.11
N GLN A 67 10.65 -16.74 27.28
CA GLN A 67 10.15 -15.39 27.56
C GLN A 67 9.18 -15.39 28.74
N VAL A 68 8.28 -16.37 28.81
CA VAL A 68 7.36 -16.53 29.95
C VAL A 68 8.11 -16.71 31.25
N THR A 69 9.14 -17.59 31.28
CA THR A 69 9.99 -17.80 32.46
C THR A 69 10.69 -16.51 32.88
N LYS A 70 11.23 -15.74 31.92
CA LYS A 70 12.01 -14.54 32.22
C LYS A 70 11.16 -13.32 32.59
N TYR A 71 9.99 -13.14 31.94
CA TYR A 71 9.20 -11.90 32.02
C TYR A 71 7.75 -12.12 32.51
N GLY A 72 7.41 -13.35 32.93
CA GLY A 72 6.05 -13.73 33.33
C GLY A 72 5.06 -13.84 32.17
N LYS A 73 5.44 -13.48 30.95
CA LYS A 73 4.60 -13.53 29.74
C LYS A 73 5.44 -13.45 28.48
N CYS A 74 4.92 -14.01 27.39
CA CYS A 74 5.42 -13.79 26.04
C CYS A 74 4.49 -12.81 25.31
N LEU A 75 5.02 -11.69 24.82
CA LEU A 75 4.24 -10.69 24.09
C LEU A 75 4.30 -10.89 22.58
N THR A 76 5.36 -11.47 22.08
CA THR A 76 5.76 -11.45 20.67
C THR A 76 5.41 -12.71 19.88
N ILE A 77 4.97 -13.77 20.56
CA ILE A 77 4.56 -15.04 19.95
C ILE A 77 3.23 -15.49 20.55
N VAL A 78 2.27 -15.83 19.69
CA VAL A 78 1.02 -16.52 20.07
C VAL A 78 1.08 -17.91 19.45
N LEU A 79 0.93 -18.94 20.30
CA LEU A 79 0.80 -20.32 19.87
C LEU A 79 -0.68 -20.65 19.71
N GLY A 80 -1.02 -21.34 18.64
CA GLY A 80 -2.41 -21.68 18.36
C GLY A 80 -2.54 -22.65 17.19
N GLU A 81 -3.70 -22.68 16.59
CA GLU A 81 -4.01 -23.56 15.47
C GLU A 81 -4.48 -22.71 14.29
N PHE A 82 -4.03 -23.06 13.10
CA PHE A 82 -4.54 -22.54 11.83
C PHE A 82 -4.66 -23.67 10.83
N ASP A 83 -5.81 -23.71 10.14
CA ASP A 83 -6.10 -24.71 9.11
C ASP A 83 -5.92 -26.17 9.57
N GLY A 84 -6.33 -26.47 10.84
CA GLY A 84 -6.24 -27.81 11.43
C GLY A 84 -4.83 -28.23 11.84
N LYS A 85 -3.85 -27.32 11.84
CA LYS A 85 -2.47 -27.57 12.25
C LYS A 85 -2.02 -26.57 13.31
N GLU A 86 -1.13 -27.01 14.18
CA GLU A 86 -0.47 -26.09 15.11
C GLU A 86 0.32 -25.03 14.32
N ALA A 87 0.27 -23.80 14.81
CA ALA A 87 0.92 -22.66 14.20
C ALA A 87 1.40 -21.66 15.25
N ALA A 88 2.53 -21.01 14.98
CA ALA A 88 3.02 -19.88 15.75
C ALA A 88 2.75 -18.58 14.98
N PHE A 89 2.03 -17.63 15.59
CA PHE A 89 1.80 -16.29 15.09
C PHE A 89 2.90 -15.37 15.60
N LEU A 90 3.73 -14.85 14.70
CA LEU A 90 4.99 -14.20 15.03
C LEU A 90 4.86 -12.68 15.02
N LEU A 91 4.34 -12.10 16.10
CA LEU A 91 4.22 -10.65 16.25
C LEU A 91 5.58 -9.93 16.25
N GLN A 92 6.65 -10.61 16.62
CA GLN A 92 8.02 -10.08 16.51
C GLN A 92 8.45 -9.79 15.07
N ASN A 93 7.73 -10.35 14.09
CA ASN A 93 7.98 -10.17 12.66
C ASN A 93 6.81 -9.47 11.96
N MET A 94 5.91 -8.83 12.71
CA MET A 94 4.78 -8.10 12.14
C MET A 94 5.26 -6.93 11.28
N PHE A 95 4.47 -6.58 10.27
CA PHE A 95 4.79 -5.49 9.35
C PHE A 95 3.54 -4.84 8.77
N PRO A 96 3.62 -3.53 8.40
CA PRO A 96 2.56 -2.83 7.70
C PRO A 96 2.65 -3.09 6.19
N ILE A 97 1.50 -3.15 5.52
CA ILE A 97 1.42 -3.37 4.08
C ILE A 97 0.20 -2.64 3.49
N ARG A 98 0.23 -2.34 2.19
CA ARG A 98 -0.95 -1.92 1.43
C ARG A 98 -1.71 -3.14 0.90
N ASP A 99 -3.01 -3.01 0.75
CA ASP A 99 -3.88 -4.05 0.21
C ASP A 99 -3.49 -4.50 -1.20
N TYR A 100 -2.88 -3.62 -2.01
CA TYR A 100 -2.34 -3.94 -3.34
C TYR A 100 -1.37 -5.14 -3.32
N TYR A 101 -0.59 -5.31 -2.25
CA TYR A 101 0.40 -6.37 -2.11
C TYR A 101 -0.16 -7.68 -1.55
N LEU A 102 -1.44 -7.73 -1.21
CA LEU A 102 -2.09 -9.00 -0.91
C LEU A 102 -2.34 -9.73 -2.24
N ASP A 103 -1.92 -10.98 -2.31
CA ASP A 103 -2.13 -11.83 -3.49
C ASP A 103 -3.49 -12.52 -3.41
N HIS A 104 -3.59 -13.55 -2.60
CA HIS A 104 -4.85 -14.27 -2.42
C HIS A 104 -5.05 -14.67 -0.95
N ILE A 105 -6.33 -14.93 -0.61
CA ILE A 105 -6.71 -15.46 0.69
C ILE A 105 -6.37 -16.94 0.76
N HIS A 106 -5.89 -17.40 1.92
CA HIS A 106 -5.67 -18.81 2.16
C HIS A 106 -7.00 -19.58 2.17
N THR A 107 -7.06 -20.66 1.39
CA THR A 107 -8.28 -21.47 1.23
C THR A 107 -8.00 -22.95 1.50
N ARG A 108 -9.01 -23.64 2.03
CA ARG A 108 -9.10 -25.09 2.10
C ARG A 108 -10.34 -25.53 1.30
N ASN A 109 -10.18 -26.41 0.34
CA ASN A 109 -11.28 -26.85 -0.55
C ASN A 109 -12.04 -25.65 -1.16
N ASN A 110 -11.31 -24.66 -1.64
CA ASN A 110 -11.82 -23.39 -2.21
C ASN A 110 -12.62 -22.49 -1.26
N ASN A 111 -12.64 -22.80 0.04
CA ASN A 111 -13.28 -21.96 1.05
C ASN A 111 -12.22 -21.21 1.87
N PRO A 112 -12.37 -19.90 2.08
CA PRO A 112 -11.48 -19.13 2.94
C PRO A 112 -11.43 -19.69 4.36
N VAL A 113 -10.24 -19.81 4.94
CA VAL A 113 -10.04 -20.34 6.28
C VAL A 113 -9.85 -19.18 7.26
N PRO A 114 -10.81 -18.92 8.18
CA PRO A 114 -10.66 -17.89 9.19
C PRO A 114 -9.73 -18.35 10.32
N VAL A 115 -9.05 -17.39 10.94
CA VAL A 115 -8.36 -17.62 12.21
C VAL A 115 -9.41 -17.68 13.34
N LYS A 116 -9.24 -18.63 14.29
CA LYS A 116 -10.13 -18.72 15.45
C LYS A 116 -10.26 -17.37 16.16
N HIS A 117 -11.48 -16.98 16.52
CA HIS A 117 -11.76 -15.66 17.11
C HIS A 117 -10.94 -15.39 18.38
N SER A 118 -10.69 -16.40 19.21
CA SER A 118 -9.85 -16.28 20.42
C SER A 118 -8.41 -15.88 20.06
N ILE A 119 -7.81 -16.52 19.05
CA ILE A 119 -6.47 -16.23 18.56
C ILE A 119 -6.43 -14.83 17.92
N HIS A 120 -7.41 -14.50 17.07
CA HIS A 120 -7.51 -13.16 16.46
C HIS A 120 -7.52 -12.07 17.55
N ARG A 121 -8.37 -12.20 18.57
CA ARG A 121 -8.48 -11.25 19.68
C ARG A 121 -7.16 -11.14 20.45
N GLU A 122 -6.50 -12.25 20.69
CA GLU A 122 -5.22 -12.29 21.42
C GLU A 122 -4.12 -11.62 20.63
N VAL A 123 -3.95 -11.97 19.34
CA VAL A 123 -2.95 -11.37 18.43
C VAL A 123 -3.18 -9.88 18.30
N THR A 124 -4.43 -9.44 18.09
CA THR A 124 -4.77 -8.03 17.97
C THR A 124 -4.45 -7.25 19.25
N THR A 125 -4.78 -7.80 20.41
CA THR A 125 -4.50 -7.18 21.71
C THR A 125 -2.99 -7.03 21.94
N ARG A 126 -2.22 -8.07 21.66
CA ARG A 126 -0.75 -8.04 21.79
C ARG A 126 -0.11 -7.09 20.79
N MET A 127 -0.59 -7.07 19.54
CA MET A 127 -0.11 -6.14 18.51
C MET A 127 -0.29 -4.67 18.92
N LYS A 128 -1.48 -4.29 19.41
CA LYS A 128 -1.72 -2.94 19.91
C LYS A 128 -0.73 -2.57 21.02
N LYS A 129 -0.45 -3.49 21.93
CA LYS A 129 0.52 -3.28 23.00
C LYS A 129 1.97 -3.15 22.48
N ILE A 130 2.37 -3.98 21.51
CA ILE A 130 3.69 -3.88 20.85
C ILE A 130 3.84 -2.52 20.17
N ARG A 131 2.83 -2.07 19.41
CA ARG A 131 2.84 -0.74 18.75
C ARG A 131 2.95 0.39 19.79
N GLN A 132 2.27 0.29 20.92
CA GLN A 132 2.38 1.25 22.02
C GLN A 132 3.80 1.26 22.66
N LEU A 133 4.44 0.09 22.80
CA LEU A 133 5.82 0.01 23.28
C LEU A 133 6.80 0.59 22.25
N HIS A 134 6.58 0.29 20.98
CA HIS A 134 7.39 0.81 19.88
C HIS A 134 7.33 2.36 19.81
N SER A 135 6.14 2.96 19.92
CA SER A 135 5.99 4.42 19.96
C SER A 135 6.67 5.10 21.16
N ARG A 136 7.06 4.32 22.18
CA ARG A 136 7.87 4.77 23.33
C ARG A 136 9.38 4.45 23.16
N GLY A 137 9.80 4.15 21.93
CA GLY A 137 11.20 3.85 21.60
C GLY A 137 11.68 2.46 22.03
N LYS A 138 10.77 1.51 22.38
CA LYS A 138 11.16 0.16 22.73
C LYS A 138 11.22 -0.74 21.49
N LYS A 139 12.40 -1.27 21.17
CA LYS A 139 12.57 -2.21 20.06
C LYS A 139 12.02 -3.59 20.47
N VAL A 140 10.82 -3.91 20.00
CA VAL A 140 10.09 -5.17 20.34
C VAL A 140 9.96 -6.10 19.12
N VAL A 141 10.08 -5.53 17.92
CA VAL A 141 9.97 -6.24 16.64
C VAL A 141 11.30 -6.22 15.89
N PHE A 142 11.48 -7.18 14.99
CA PHE A 142 12.71 -7.27 14.18
C PHE A 142 12.70 -6.32 12.97
N PRO A 143 11.59 -6.27 12.15
CA PRO A 143 11.54 -5.35 11.02
C PRO A 143 11.58 -3.88 11.46
N ASP A 144 12.10 -3.03 10.59
CA ASP A 144 12.06 -1.58 10.75
C ASP A 144 10.66 -1.06 10.33
N ILE A 145 9.69 -1.19 11.25
CA ILE A 145 8.30 -0.87 10.97
C ILE A 145 8.07 0.61 10.63
N ASP A 146 8.88 1.52 11.17
CA ASP A 146 8.76 2.96 10.86
C ASP A 146 9.16 3.23 9.41
N ARG A 147 10.28 2.65 8.96
CA ARG A 147 10.71 2.71 7.58
C ARG A 147 9.70 2.03 6.64
N LEU A 148 9.17 0.89 7.01
CA LEU A 148 8.16 0.18 6.22
C LEU A 148 6.87 0.99 6.09
N GLU A 149 6.39 1.62 7.17
CA GLU A 149 5.24 2.54 7.12
C GLU A 149 5.51 3.71 6.18
N GLN A 150 6.68 4.34 6.27
CA GLN A 150 7.06 5.47 5.42
C GLN A 150 7.04 5.09 3.93
N ILE A 151 7.60 3.93 3.55
CA ILE A 151 7.61 3.43 2.17
C ILE A 151 6.16 3.24 1.69
N MET A 152 5.31 2.59 2.48
CA MET A 152 3.92 2.33 2.11
C MET A 152 3.07 3.60 2.00
N LEU A 153 3.33 4.60 2.84
CA LEU A 153 2.62 5.89 2.81
C LEU A 153 3.09 6.79 1.65
N ALA A 154 4.36 6.73 1.27
CA ALA A 154 4.87 7.45 0.10
C ALA A 154 4.15 7.00 -1.18
N GLU A 155 3.95 5.70 -1.37
CA GLU A 155 3.20 5.16 -2.52
C GLU A 155 1.75 5.66 -2.59
N VAL A 156 1.11 5.92 -1.45
CA VAL A 156 -0.27 6.47 -1.46
C VAL A 156 -0.27 7.86 -2.05
N LYS A 157 0.74 8.68 -1.72
CA LYS A 157 0.87 10.05 -2.23
C LYS A 157 1.18 10.06 -3.72
N ASP A 158 2.09 9.20 -4.17
CA ASP A 158 2.47 9.09 -5.58
C ASP A 158 1.28 8.66 -6.45
N ASN A 159 0.55 7.63 -6.03
CA ASN A 159 -0.65 7.17 -6.75
C ASN A 159 -1.78 8.21 -6.75
N ALA A 160 -1.92 9.02 -5.69
CA ALA A 160 -2.88 10.11 -5.67
C ALA A 160 -2.50 11.23 -6.64
N ALA A 161 -1.22 11.58 -6.72
CA ALA A 161 -0.70 12.58 -7.67
C ALA A 161 -0.87 12.11 -9.12
N ASP A 162 -0.56 10.85 -9.42
CA ASP A 162 -0.71 10.25 -10.75
C ASP A 162 -2.18 10.21 -11.19
N ASN A 163 -3.09 9.84 -10.29
CA ASN A 163 -4.52 9.83 -10.58
C ASN A 163 -5.07 11.24 -10.83
N PHE A 164 -4.60 12.23 -10.07
CA PHE A 164 -4.97 13.65 -10.29
C PHE A 164 -4.48 14.15 -11.65
N THR A 165 -3.25 13.82 -12.01
CA THR A 165 -2.66 14.19 -13.30
C THR A 165 -3.39 13.53 -14.47
N LYS A 166 -3.68 12.24 -14.39
CA LYS A 166 -4.44 11.49 -15.41
C LYS A 166 -5.87 12.05 -15.57
N LYS A 167 -6.54 12.35 -14.45
CA LYS A 167 -7.88 12.96 -14.50
C LYS A 167 -7.85 14.32 -15.17
N ARG A 168 -6.87 15.17 -14.85
CA ARG A 168 -6.70 16.48 -15.46
C ARG A 168 -6.44 16.41 -16.97
N GLN A 169 -5.65 15.42 -17.41
CA GLN A 169 -5.42 15.17 -18.84
C GLN A 169 -6.69 14.67 -19.55
N SER A 170 -7.47 13.78 -18.94
CA SER A 170 -8.73 13.31 -19.51
C SER A 170 -9.78 14.42 -19.63
N ASP A 171 -9.87 15.29 -18.61
CA ASP A 171 -10.80 16.40 -18.60
C ASP A 171 -10.42 17.45 -19.66
N LEU A 172 -9.12 17.73 -19.86
CA LEU A 172 -8.63 18.59 -20.95
C LEU A 172 -8.96 17.99 -22.33
N HIS A 173 -8.74 16.70 -22.53
CA HIS A 173 -9.05 16.04 -23.79
C HIS A 173 -10.56 16.09 -24.10
N PHE A 174 -11.41 15.96 -23.08
CA PHE A 174 -12.86 16.03 -23.21
C PHE A 174 -13.33 17.44 -23.58
N VAL A 175 -12.71 18.51 -23.06
CA VAL A 175 -13.01 19.90 -23.37
C VAL A 175 -12.61 20.20 -24.79
N PHE A 176 -11.45 19.76 -25.27
CA PHE A 176 -11.01 20.01 -26.65
C PHE A 176 -11.87 19.28 -27.70
N HIS A 177 -12.42 18.12 -27.40
CA HIS A 177 -13.30 17.39 -28.33
C HIS A 177 -14.74 17.92 -28.38
N LYS A 178 -15.16 18.75 -27.43
CA LYS A 178 -16.52 19.33 -27.36
C LYS A 178 -16.60 20.80 -27.80
N LEU A 179 -15.46 21.45 -28.14
CA LEU A 179 -15.52 22.77 -28.73
C LEU A 179 -16.06 22.63 -30.15
N PRO A 180 -17.19 23.29 -30.50
CA PRO A 180 -17.68 23.31 -31.87
C PRO A 180 -16.63 23.99 -32.75
N LEU A 181 -16.42 23.47 -33.96
CA LEU A 181 -15.52 23.96 -35.01
C LEU A 181 -15.73 25.42 -35.43
N LEU A 182 -16.60 26.15 -34.74
CA LEU A 182 -16.99 27.56 -35.02
C LEU A 182 -15.99 28.61 -34.53
N PHE A 183 -14.91 28.19 -33.83
CA PHE A 183 -13.87 29.13 -33.33
C PHE A 183 -12.48 28.92 -33.97
N LEU A 184 -12.42 28.41 -35.18
CA LEU A 184 -11.20 28.55 -35.96
C LEU A 184 -11.18 29.95 -36.55
N PRO A 185 -10.16 30.79 -36.29
CA PRO A 185 -10.07 32.10 -36.98
C PRO A 185 -9.95 31.85 -38.47
N TYR A 186 -10.84 32.48 -39.23
CA TYR A 186 -10.78 32.49 -40.68
C TYR A 186 -9.39 32.97 -41.10
N SER A 187 -8.55 32.05 -41.58
CA SER A 187 -7.39 32.43 -42.37
C SER A 187 -7.90 32.98 -43.69
N VAL A 188 -7.82 34.29 -43.84
CA VAL A 188 -8.08 34.99 -45.10
C VAL A 188 -7.10 34.44 -46.14
N PHE A 189 -7.60 33.62 -47.03
CA PHE A 189 -6.91 33.25 -48.27
C PHE A 189 -6.76 34.48 -49.12
N LEU A 190 -5.58 35.11 -49.11
CA LEU A 190 -5.16 36.03 -50.14
C LEU A 190 -4.56 35.23 -51.30
N PRO A 191 -4.93 35.52 -52.53
CA PRO A 191 -4.36 34.84 -53.71
C PRO A 191 -2.84 35.13 -53.84
N PRO A 192 -2.05 34.23 -54.39
CA PRO A 192 -0.62 34.41 -54.50
C PRO A 192 -0.28 35.51 -55.54
N THR A 193 0.45 36.52 -55.08
CA THR A 193 1.17 37.44 -55.97
C THR A 193 2.50 36.80 -56.38
N PRO A 194 2.87 36.88 -57.65
CA PRO A 194 4.15 36.32 -58.13
C PRO A 194 5.32 37.25 -57.75
N GLY A 195 6.27 36.69 -57.00
CA GLY A 195 7.59 37.28 -56.82
C GLY A 195 7.82 37.98 -55.47
N GLY A 196 8.57 37.31 -54.57
CA GLY A 196 9.12 38.00 -53.41
C GLY A 196 9.37 37.06 -52.22
N LEU A 197 10.60 36.62 -52.01
CA LEU A 197 11.05 35.99 -50.79
C LEU A 197 10.97 36.97 -49.62
N LEU A 198 10.09 36.75 -48.67
CA LEU A 198 10.17 37.38 -47.36
C LEU A 198 9.82 36.36 -46.28
N ARG A 199 10.89 35.84 -45.58
CA ARG A 199 10.74 35.16 -44.31
C ARG A 199 10.22 36.15 -43.27
N ARG A 200 8.98 35.95 -42.80
CA ARG A 200 8.50 36.56 -41.56
C ARG A 200 8.47 35.51 -40.48
N THR A 201 9.35 35.63 -39.51
CA THR A 201 9.26 34.99 -38.21
C THR A 201 8.14 35.67 -37.43
N TYR A 202 7.10 34.93 -37.11
CA TYR A 202 6.09 35.36 -36.13
C TYR A 202 6.60 35.00 -34.74
N GLN A 203 6.97 36.01 -33.96
CA GLN A 203 7.03 35.94 -32.51
C GLN A 203 5.63 36.17 -31.98
N SER A 204 5.00 35.14 -31.39
CA SER A 204 3.78 35.27 -30.62
C SER A 204 4.12 35.80 -29.23
N SER A 205 4.03 37.07 -28.99
CA SER A 205 4.00 37.67 -27.66
C SER A 205 2.55 37.68 -27.16
N VAL A 206 2.16 36.63 -26.45
CA VAL A 206 0.98 36.63 -25.60
C VAL A 206 1.47 36.60 -24.15
N PRO A 207 1.15 37.62 -23.33
CA PRO A 207 1.62 37.63 -21.93
C PRO A 207 0.94 36.51 -21.12
N GLU A 208 1.75 35.82 -20.38
CA GLU A 208 1.43 34.64 -19.54
C GLU A 208 0.42 34.90 -18.40
N ASN A 209 0.01 36.16 -18.21
CA ASN A 209 -0.79 36.58 -17.06
C ASN A 209 -2.33 36.58 -17.28
N GLN A 210 -2.85 36.19 -18.44
CA GLN A 210 -4.31 36.16 -18.64
C GLN A 210 -4.97 34.81 -18.37
N TYR A 211 -4.20 33.73 -18.18
CA TYR A 211 -4.76 32.41 -17.88
C TYR A 211 -4.99 32.12 -16.38
N THR A 212 -4.44 32.94 -15.50
CA THR A 212 -4.58 32.75 -14.04
C THR A 212 -5.86 33.37 -13.45
N ALA A 213 -6.54 34.21 -14.18
CA ALA A 213 -7.73 34.95 -13.70
C ALA A 213 -9.06 34.17 -13.84
N GLN A 214 -9.11 33.06 -14.60
CA GLN A 214 -10.37 32.32 -14.83
C GLN A 214 -10.56 31.06 -13.99
N ILE A 215 -9.61 30.73 -13.10
CA ILE A 215 -9.71 29.53 -12.28
C ILE A 215 -10.24 29.81 -10.85
N GLN A 216 -10.55 31.07 -10.51
CA GLN A 216 -10.98 31.42 -9.14
C GLN A 216 -12.50 31.37 -8.89
N TYR A 217 -13.34 30.90 -9.82
CA TYR A 217 -14.80 30.86 -9.64
C TYR A 217 -15.39 29.43 -9.65
N SER A 218 -14.77 28.50 -8.98
CA SER A 218 -15.39 27.18 -8.82
C SER A 218 -14.99 26.49 -7.52
N VAL A 219 -15.05 27.23 -6.41
CA VAL A 219 -15.14 26.61 -5.05
C VAL A 219 -15.98 27.56 -4.20
N ALA A 220 -17.24 27.26 -4.17
CA ALA A 220 -18.17 27.62 -3.12
C ALA A 220 -19.14 26.44 -2.95
#